data_46ae9187a5c89233761086e1c57f847c
#
_entry.id   46ae9187a5c89233761086e1c57f847c
#
_cell.length_a   1.000
_cell.length_b   1.000
_cell.length_c   1.000
_cell.angle_alpha   90.00
_cell.angle_beta   90.00
_cell.angle_gamma   90.00
#
_symmetry.space_group_name_H-M   'P 1'
#
loop_
_entity.id
_entity.type
_entity.pdbx_description
1 polymer ?
#
loop_
_entity_poly.entity_id
_entity_poly.type
_entity_poly.pdbx_seq_one_letter_code
_entity_poly.pdbx_strand_id
1 'polypeptide(L)'
;LLDGKFSYGISKDFEQVLDENPQVKMITFFSQGGLEYEARNISSIIKERGLNTYVPEYCVSACTSAFIGGKKRQMSSKALLGFHQGKSALNNNKFSEEEAKDNLYDTIKFYKQNGIDKEFVKRFNRVPVEEMWYPRDSELLKQGIVTEVLND
;
A
#
# COMPACT_ATOMS: atom_id res chain seq x y z
N LEU A 1 -10.43 -6.50 9.42
CA LEU A 1 -9.00 -6.80 9.41
C LEU A 1 -8.63 -7.47 8.09
N LEU A 2 -7.62 -6.95 7.41
CA LEU A 2 -6.93 -7.58 6.30
C LEU A 2 -5.59 -8.10 6.82
N ASP A 3 -5.54 -9.41 7.03
CA ASP A 3 -4.40 -10.11 7.60
C ASP A 3 -3.82 -11.09 6.57
N GLY A 4 -2.50 -11.16 6.51
CA GLY A 4 -1.78 -12.09 5.66
C GLY A 4 -1.43 -11.56 4.27
N LYS A 5 -1.11 -12.47 3.35
CA LYS A 5 -0.58 -12.17 2.03
C LYS A 5 -1.68 -11.87 1.01
N PHE A 6 -1.47 -10.86 0.18
CA PHE A 6 -2.36 -10.55 -0.93
C PHE A 6 -2.15 -11.55 -2.08
N SER A 7 -3.01 -12.55 -2.12
CA SER A 7 -3.04 -13.57 -3.16
C SER A 7 -4.09 -13.26 -4.22
N TYR A 8 -4.06 -14.00 -5.31
CA TYR A 8 -5.02 -13.87 -6.39
C TYR A 8 -6.47 -13.98 -5.91
N GLY A 9 -7.30 -13.02 -6.30
CA GLY A 9 -8.72 -12.97 -5.97
C GLY A 9 -9.08 -12.27 -4.66
N ILE A 10 -8.09 -11.88 -3.84
CA ILE A 10 -8.36 -11.27 -2.53
C ILE A 10 -9.15 -9.97 -2.64
N SER A 11 -8.98 -9.19 -3.69
CA SER A 11 -9.73 -7.94 -3.88
C SER A 11 -11.22 -8.18 -4.11
N LYS A 12 -11.57 -9.26 -4.80
CA LYS A 12 -12.96 -9.68 -5.01
C LYS A 12 -13.59 -10.15 -3.71
N ASP A 13 -12.88 -10.99 -2.94
CA ASP A 13 -13.35 -11.45 -1.63
C ASP A 13 -13.53 -10.28 -0.66
N PHE A 14 -12.60 -9.33 -0.67
CA PHE A 14 -12.66 -8.10 0.12
C PHE A 14 -13.91 -7.27 -0.22
N GLU A 15 -14.20 -7.08 -1.51
CA GLU A 15 -15.39 -6.37 -1.96
C GLU A 15 -16.67 -7.06 -1.49
N GLN A 16 -16.75 -8.38 -1.64
CA GLN A 16 -17.90 -9.16 -1.18
C GLN A 16 -18.12 -9.02 0.34
N VAL A 17 -17.06 -9.13 1.15
CA VAL A 17 -17.15 -8.94 2.60
C VAL A 17 -17.67 -7.55 2.96
N LEU A 18 -17.26 -6.51 2.24
CA LEU A 18 -17.77 -5.15 2.45
C LEU A 18 -19.25 -5.00 2.03
N ASP A 19 -19.68 -5.68 0.97
CA ASP A 19 -21.08 -5.69 0.54
C ASP A 19 -22.00 -6.33 1.60
N GLU A 20 -21.49 -7.39 2.25
CA GLU A 20 -22.19 -8.05 3.35
C GLU A 20 -22.13 -7.28 4.68
N ASN A 21 -21.20 -6.32 4.79
CA ASN A 21 -20.95 -5.55 6.01
C ASN A 21 -20.90 -4.03 5.73
N PRO A 22 -22.02 -3.41 5.29
CA PRO A 22 -22.02 -2.00 4.88
C PRO A 22 -21.75 -1.00 6.02
N GLN A 23 -21.78 -1.45 7.28
CA GLN A 23 -21.46 -0.64 8.46
C GLN A 23 -19.96 -0.41 8.67
N VAL A 24 -19.10 -1.14 7.97
CA VAL A 24 -17.63 -1.01 8.10
C VAL A 24 -17.18 0.38 7.67
N LYS A 25 -16.35 1.04 8.48
CA LYS A 25 -15.79 2.39 8.24
C LYS A 25 -14.26 2.42 8.26
N MET A 26 -13.64 1.37 8.76
CA MET A 26 -12.19 1.27 8.94
C MET A 26 -11.68 -0.08 8.48
N ILE A 27 -10.61 -0.06 7.71
CA ILE A 27 -9.86 -1.26 7.34
C ILE A 27 -8.54 -1.27 8.10
N THR A 28 -8.32 -2.32 8.87
CA THR A 28 -7.06 -2.55 9.58
C THR A 28 -6.20 -3.51 8.79
N PHE A 29 -4.93 -3.16 8.61
CA PHE A 29 -3.95 -3.95 7.86
C PHE A 29 -2.91 -4.58 8.76
N PHE A 30 -2.63 -5.85 8.52
CA PHE A 30 -1.53 -6.59 9.10
C PHE A 30 -0.96 -7.52 8.02
N SER A 31 -0.07 -7.00 7.16
CA SER A 31 0.28 -7.70 5.92
C SER A 31 1.70 -7.43 5.44
N GLN A 32 2.33 -8.48 4.93
CA GLN A 32 3.60 -8.43 4.23
C GLN A 32 3.47 -8.06 2.75
N GLY A 33 2.25 -7.79 2.28
CA GLY A 33 2.00 -7.49 0.88
C GLY A 33 1.67 -8.73 0.05
N GLY A 34 2.10 -8.73 -1.19
CA GLY A 34 1.82 -9.79 -2.17
C GLY A 34 1.62 -9.21 -3.57
N LEU A 35 0.54 -9.60 -4.23
CA LEU A 35 0.24 -9.14 -5.59
C LEU A 35 -0.15 -7.66 -5.60
N GLU A 36 0.65 -6.86 -6.28
CA GLU A 36 0.47 -5.40 -6.36
C GLU A 36 -0.87 -5.01 -7.00
N TYR A 37 -1.29 -5.71 -8.04
CA TYR A 37 -2.55 -5.38 -8.69
C TYR A 37 -3.77 -5.63 -7.79
N GLU A 38 -3.72 -6.64 -6.95
CA GLU A 38 -4.76 -6.90 -5.94
C GLU A 38 -4.80 -5.79 -4.89
N ALA A 39 -3.62 -5.35 -4.44
CA ALA A 39 -3.49 -4.22 -3.51
C ALA A 39 -4.08 -2.93 -4.10
N ARG A 40 -3.81 -2.64 -5.37
CA ARG A 40 -4.37 -1.46 -6.05
C ARG A 40 -5.88 -1.55 -6.22
N ASN A 41 -6.42 -2.74 -6.49
CA ASN A 41 -7.86 -2.96 -6.53
C ASN A 41 -8.50 -2.72 -5.16
N ILE A 42 -7.89 -3.24 -4.09
CA ILE A 42 -8.34 -2.99 -2.71
C ILE A 42 -8.30 -1.49 -2.40
N SER A 43 -7.23 -0.79 -2.77
CA SER A 43 -7.11 0.67 -2.62
C SER A 43 -8.26 1.42 -3.30
N SER A 44 -8.61 1.04 -4.53
CA SER A 44 -9.72 1.65 -5.27
C SER A 44 -11.05 1.42 -4.57
N ILE A 45 -11.33 0.21 -4.10
CA ILE A 45 -12.56 -0.12 -3.35
C ILE A 45 -12.65 0.72 -2.06
N ILE A 46 -11.54 0.81 -1.30
CA ILE A 46 -11.46 1.62 -0.09
C ILE A 46 -11.76 3.08 -0.39
N LYS A 47 -11.14 3.62 -1.44
CA LYS A 47 -11.32 5.02 -1.86
C LYS A 47 -12.75 5.31 -2.31
N GLU A 48 -13.32 4.48 -3.15
CA GLU A 48 -14.70 4.63 -3.66
C GLU A 48 -15.73 4.59 -2.53
N ARG A 49 -15.50 3.78 -1.52
CA ARG A 49 -16.37 3.65 -0.34
C ARG A 49 -16.08 4.67 0.76
N GLY A 50 -15.06 5.51 0.60
CA GLY A 50 -14.68 6.53 1.58
C GLY A 50 -14.25 5.97 2.93
N LEU A 51 -13.64 4.79 2.95
CA LEU A 51 -13.22 4.12 4.17
C LEU A 51 -11.91 4.70 4.70
N ASN A 52 -11.68 4.56 6.00
CA ASN A 52 -10.41 4.86 6.65
C ASN A 52 -9.52 3.61 6.69
N THR A 53 -8.21 3.81 6.86
CA THR A 53 -7.25 2.73 6.99
C THR A 53 -6.41 2.89 8.24
N TYR A 54 -6.02 1.76 8.85
CA TYR A 54 -5.22 1.73 10.07
C TYR A 54 -4.18 0.60 10.03
N VAL A 55 -2.98 0.89 10.51
CA VAL A 55 -1.90 -0.09 10.69
C VAL A 55 -1.49 -0.12 12.16
N PRO A 56 -1.79 -1.20 12.91
CA PRO A 56 -1.38 -1.34 14.31
C PRO A 56 0.08 -1.77 14.48
N GLU A 57 0.63 -2.60 13.58
CA GLU A 57 1.96 -3.18 13.73
C GLU A 57 2.82 -3.03 12.46
N TYR A 58 2.39 -3.60 11.33
CA TYR A 58 3.13 -3.44 10.07
C TYR A 58 2.23 -3.58 8.84
N CYS A 59 2.65 -2.88 7.80
CA CYS A 59 2.11 -2.99 6.45
C CYS A 59 3.24 -2.70 5.47
N VAL A 60 3.69 -3.71 4.74
CA VAL A 60 4.89 -3.58 3.90
C VAL A 60 4.63 -4.00 2.45
N SER A 61 5.47 -3.49 1.54
CA SER A 61 5.38 -3.81 0.11
C SER A 61 3.99 -3.46 -0.47
N ALA A 62 3.35 -4.35 -1.22
CA ALA A 62 2.03 -4.12 -1.81
C ALA A 62 0.94 -3.72 -0.79
N CYS A 63 1.10 -4.08 0.49
CA CYS A 63 0.18 -3.63 1.54
C CYS A 63 0.08 -2.10 1.60
N THR A 64 1.19 -1.38 1.42
CA THR A 64 1.19 0.09 1.45
C THR A 64 0.36 0.68 0.32
N SER A 65 0.31 0.03 -0.84
CA SER A 65 -0.54 0.43 -1.96
C SER A 65 -2.04 0.31 -1.64
N ALA A 66 -2.43 -0.74 -0.91
CA ALA A 66 -3.81 -0.87 -0.43
C ALA A 66 -4.15 0.18 0.65
N PHE A 67 -3.23 0.40 1.59
CA PHE A 67 -3.39 1.34 2.70
C PHE A 67 -3.62 2.78 2.25
N ILE A 68 -2.92 3.25 1.21
CA ILE A 68 -3.04 4.65 0.76
C ILE A 68 -4.39 5.00 0.13
N GLY A 69 -5.26 4.03 -0.13
CA GLY A 69 -6.65 4.27 -0.54
C GLY A 69 -7.53 4.88 0.54
N GLY A 70 -7.10 4.84 1.80
CA GLY A 70 -7.86 5.37 2.94
C GLY A 70 -8.08 6.87 2.88
N LYS A 71 -9.29 7.31 3.27
CA LYS A 71 -9.63 8.73 3.43
C LYS A 71 -8.82 9.34 4.58
N LYS A 72 -8.82 8.72 5.74
CA LYS A 72 -7.86 8.92 6.83
C LYS A 72 -6.96 7.70 6.87
N ARG A 73 -5.67 7.92 6.92
CA ARG A 73 -4.65 6.88 6.94
C ARG A 73 -3.89 6.96 8.25
N GLN A 74 -4.23 6.08 9.17
CA GLN A 74 -3.74 6.09 10.53
C GLN A 74 -2.74 4.95 10.76
N MET A 75 -1.76 5.17 11.61
CA MET A 75 -0.87 4.12 12.09
C MET A 75 -0.57 4.30 13.57
N SER A 76 -0.28 3.21 14.26
CA SER A 76 0.31 3.25 15.60
C SER A 76 1.71 3.85 15.54
N SER A 77 2.11 4.59 16.57
CA SER A 77 3.49 5.10 16.70
C SER A 77 4.55 4.00 16.78
N LYS A 78 4.14 2.77 17.00
CA LYS A 78 5.00 1.57 17.03
C LYS A 78 4.96 0.78 15.71
N ALA A 79 4.06 1.17 14.80
CA ALA A 79 3.88 0.45 13.55
C ALA A 79 4.97 0.78 12.53
N LEU A 80 5.16 -0.12 11.57
CA LEU A 80 6.10 0.03 10.47
C LEU A 80 5.38 0.01 9.13
N LEU A 81 5.64 1.01 8.31
CA LEU A 81 5.31 1.01 6.89
C LEU A 81 6.58 0.80 6.08
N GLY A 82 6.61 -0.24 5.26
CA GLY A 82 7.81 -0.63 4.52
C GLY A 82 7.63 -0.56 3.01
N PHE A 83 8.64 -0.03 2.33
CA PHE A 83 8.63 0.23 0.90
C PHE A 83 9.87 -0.34 0.21
N HIS A 84 9.70 -0.87 -0.97
CA HIS A 84 10.75 -1.29 -1.89
C HIS A 84 10.26 -1.27 -3.34
N GLN A 85 11.17 -1.46 -4.30
CA GLN A 85 10.79 -1.54 -5.70
C GLN A 85 9.85 -2.71 -5.99
N GLY A 86 9.10 -2.60 -7.09
CA GLY A 86 8.24 -3.69 -7.57
C GLY A 86 9.02 -4.93 -8.00
N LYS A 87 8.32 -6.05 -8.06
CA LYS A 87 8.83 -7.32 -8.57
C LYS A 87 8.15 -7.68 -9.89
N SER A 88 8.91 -8.24 -10.84
CA SER A 88 8.32 -8.92 -11.96
C SER A 88 7.70 -10.25 -11.51
N ALA A 89 6.52 -10.58 -12.02
CA ALA A 89 5.92 -11.92 -11.88
C ALA A 89 6.66 -12.96 -12.74
N LEU A 90 7.51 -12.51 -13.65
CA LEU A 90 8.33 -13.27 -14.57
C LEU A 90 9.83 -13.04 -14.27
N ASN A 91 10.72 -13.78 -14.93
CA ASN A 91 12.17 -13.55 -14.90
C ASN A 91 12.81 -13.46 -13.50
N ASN A 92 12.48 -14.39 -12.60
CA ASN A 92 13.07 -14.45 -11.25
C ASN A 92 12.90 -13.13 -10.45
N ASN A 93 11.74 -12.49 -10.52
CA ASN A 93 11.41 -11.24 -9.87
C ASN A 93 12.17 -9.99 -10.37
N LYS A 94 12.86 -10.08 -11.50
CA LYS A 94 13.56 -8.94 -12.12
C LYS A 94 12.78 -8.41 -13.31
N PHE A 95 12.65 -7.11 -13.38
CA PHE A 95 12.16 -6.43 -14.57
C PHE A 95 13.27 -6.33 -15.65
N SER A 96 12.90 -6.44 -16.92
CA SER A 96 13.71 -5.89 -18.00
C SER A 96 13.79 -4.35 -17.84
N GLU A 97 14.72 -3.70 -18.55
CA GLU A 97 14.84 -2.24 -18.49
C GLU A 97 13.55 -1.52 -18.90
N GLU A 98 12.86 -2.00 -19.93
CA GLU A 98 11.59 -1.45 -20.39
C GLU A 98 10.46 -1.68 -19.38
N GLU A 99 10.31 -2.90 -18.86
CA GLU A 99 9.33 -3.22 -17.81
C GLU A 99 9.56 -2.39 -16.56
N ALA A 100 10.80 -2.13 -16.18
CA ALA A 100 11.14 -1.30 -15.03
C ALA A 100 10.68 0.17 -15.23
N LYS A 101 10.83 0.72 -16.42
CA LYS A 101 10.34 2.07 -16.76
C LYS A 101 8.83 2.14 -16.70
N ASP A 102 8.15 1.17 -17.28
CA ASP A 102 6.68 1.10 -17.30
C ASP A 102 6.13 0.93 -15.87
N ASN A 103 6.73 0.05 -15.08
CA ASN A 103 6.37 -0.14 -13.69
C ASN A 103 6.54 1.14 -12.87
N LEU A 104 7.67 1.84 -13.04
CA LEU A 104 7.91 3.11 -12.35
C LEU A 104 6.87 4.17 -12.75
N TYR A 105 6.57 4.29 -14.03
CA TYR A 105 5.56 5.23 -14.53
C TYR A 105 4.18 4.95 -13.93
N ASP A 106 3.73 3.70 -13.97
CA ASP A 106 2.43 3.29 -13.44
C ASP A 106 2.35 3.47 -11.92
N THR A 107 3.44 3.20 -11.22
CA THR A 107 3.53 3.39 -9.78
C THR A 107 3.46 4.89 -9.41
N ILE A 108 4.20 5.74 -10.11
CA ILE A 108 4.14 7.20 -9.93
C ILE A 108 2.71 7.70 -10.15
N LYS A 109 2.05 7.26 -11.23
CA LYS A 109 0.68 7.64 -11.56
C LYS A 109 -0.29 7.23 -10.45
N PHE A 110 -0.20 5.99 -9.97
CA PHE A 110 -1.04 5.48 -8.88
C PHE A 110 -0.88 6.27 -7.58
N TYR A 111 0.36 6.51 -7.13
CA TYR A 111 0.63 7.28 -5.92
C TYR A 111 0.19 8.75 -6.07
N LYS A 112 0.42 9.37 -7.22
CA LYS A 112 -0.02 10.73 -7.52
C LYS A 112 -1.54 10.88 -7.43
N GLN A 113 -2.30 9.90 -7.91
CA GLN A 113 -3.77 9.87 -7.78
C GLN A 113 -4.24 9.85 -6.33
N ASN A 114 -3.38 9.42 -5.40
CA ASN A 114 -3.61 9.43 -3.96
C ASN A 114 -2.91 10.60 -3.23
N GLY A 115 -2.46 11.62 -3.98
CA GLY A 115 -1.88 12.85 -3.44
C GLY A 115 -0.41 12.74 -3.01
N ILE A 116 0.31 11.68 -3.42
CA ILE A 116 1.69 11.43 -3.03
C ILE A 116 2.64 11.82 -4.16
N ASP A 117 3.71 12.55 -3.79
CA ASP A 117 4.68 13.08 -4.73
C ASP A 117 5.54 11.99 -5.37
N LYS A 118 5.89 12.21 -6.65
CA LYS A 118 6.73 11.32 -7.44
C LYS A 118 8.11 11.05 -6.83
N GLU A 119 8.67 12.01 -6.10
CA GLU A 119 10.01 11.86 -5.52
C GLU A 119 10.02 10.81 -4.40
N PHE A 120 8.93 10.66 -3.66
CA PHE A 120 8.77 9.55 -2.71
C PHE A 120 8.79 8.19 -3.42
N VAL A 121 8.05 8.07 -4.53
CA VAL A 121 8.03 6.84 -5.34
C VAL A 121 9.40 6.52 -5.92
N LYS A 122 10.07 7.51 -6.50
CA LYS A 122 11.43 7.33 -7.04
C LYS A 122 12.41 6.87 -5.97
N ARG A 123 12.27 7.38 -4.73
CA ARG A 123 13.13 6.98 -3.63
C ARG A 123 12.93 5.51 -3.26
N PHE A 124 11.70 5.06 -3.03
CA PHE A 124 11.50 3.65 -2.67
C PHE A 124 11.74 2.70 -3.85
N ASN A 125 11.60 3.16 -5.08
CA ASN A 125 11.89 2.36 -6.27
C ASN A 125 13.39 2.06 -6.44
N ARG A 126 14.26 2.72 -5.67
CA ARG A 126 15.71 2.42 -5.60
C ARG A 126 16.05 1.37 -4.55
N VAL A 127 15.09 1.02 -3.72
CA VAL A 127 15.29 -0.02 -2.69
C VAL A 127 15.13 -1.38 -3.35
N PRO A 128 16.17 -2.25 -3.32
CA PRO A 128 16.10 -3.58 -3.93
C PRO A 128 14.95 -4.42 -3.38
N VAL A 129 14.47 -5.39 -4.17
CA VAL A 129 13.35 -6.28 -3.77
C VAL A 129 13.66 -7.12 -2.53
N GLU A 130 14.94 -7.37 -2.25
CA GLU A 130 15.42 -8.11 -1.09
C GLU A 130 15.52 -7.26 0.17
N GLU A 131 15.39 -5.94 0.04
CA GLU A 131 15.48 -4.96 1.12
C GLU A 131 14.13 -4.29 1.37
N MET A 132 14.05 -3.57 2.49
CA MET A 132 12.88 -2.79 2.84
C MET A 132 13.32 -1.46 3.47
N TRP A 133 12.75 -0.37 2.97
CA TRP A 133 12.93 0.96 3.56
C TRP A 133 11.75 1.28 4.45
N TYR A 134 12.04 1.65 5.68
CA TYR A 134 11.05 2.09 6.67
C TYR A 134 11.23 3.59 6.93
N PRO A 135 10.47 4.46 6.24
CA PRO A 135 10.51 5.91 6.52
C PRO A 135 10.09 6.22 7.96
N ARG A 136 10.62 7.29 8.53
CA ARG A 136 10.17 7.79 9.84
C ARG A 136 8.75 8.35 9.77
N ASP A 137 8.04 8.32 10.88
CA ASP A 137 6.69 8.87 11.00
C ASP A 137 6.59 10.31 10.46
N SER A 138 7.57 11.14 10.79
CA SER A 138 7.63 12.53 10.32
C SER A 138 7.70 12.65 8.80
N GLU A 139 8.38 11.73 8.13
CA GLU A 139 8.43 11.69 6.67
C GLU A 139 7.12 11.16 6.08
N LEU A 140 6.56 10.11 6.65
CA LEU A 140 5.27 9.55 6.23
C LEU A 140 4.15 10.59 6.32
N LEU A 141 4.12 11.37 7.40
CA LEU A 141 3.19 12.50 7.58
C LEU A 141 3.43 13.61 6.56
N LYS A 142 4.70 14.03 6.38
CA LYS A 142 5.07 15.07 5.42
C LYS A 142 4.70 14.71 3.99
N GLN A 143 4.87 13.46 3.61
CA GLN A 143 4.55 12.96 2.26
C GLN A 143 3.06 12.65 2.07
N GLY A 144 2.26 12.72 3.11
CA GLY A 144 0.83 12.40 3.05
C GLY A 144 0.53 10.90 2.91
N ILE A 145 1.52 10.03 3.15
CA ILE A 145 1.30 8.58 3.22
C ILE A 145 0.38 8.28 4.40
N VAL A 146 0.68 8.87 5.54
CA VAL A 146 -0.07 8.79 6.78
C VAL A 146 -0.66 10.17 7.08
N THR A 147 -1.91 10.21 7.51
CA THR A 147 -2.58 11.44 7.92
C THR A 147 -2.52 11.67 9.44
N GLU A 148 -2.30 10.61 10.21
CA GLU A 148 -2.27 10.65 11.66
C GLU A 148 -1.46 9.48 12.24
N VAL A 149 -0.64 9.75 13.24
CA VAL A 149 0.06 8.75 14.06
C VAL A 149 -0.57 8.71 15.44
N LEU A 150 -0.97 7.53 15.89
CA LEU A 150 -1.67 7.32 17.17
C LEU A 150 -0.69 6.77 18.22
N ASN A 151 -0.72 7.37 19.41
CA ASN A 151 0.05 6.93 20.58
C ASN A 151 -0.76 5.88 21.37
N ASP A 152 -0.90 4.72 20.77
CA ASP A 152 -1.64 3.59 21.35
C ASP A 152 -0.73 2.41 21.78
#